data_1e8c6860d56fec4e676e30cea1a784dc
#
_entry.id   1e8c6860d56fec4e676e30cea1a784dc
#
_cell.length_a   1.000
_cell.length_b   1.000
_cell.length_c   1.000
_cell.angle_alpha   90.00
_cell.angle_beta   90.00
_cell.angle_gamma   90.00
#
_symmetry.space_group_name_H-M   'P 1'
#
loop_
_entity.id
_entity.type
_entity.pdbx_description
1 polymer ?
#
loop_
_entity_poly.entity_id
_entity_poly.type
_entity_poly.pdbx_seq_one_letter_code
_entity_poly.pdbx_strand_id
1 'polypeptide(L)'
;MKYFRIKMAAILIAIFGLVAGPLSGAALAATKVALVLDVGGRGDLSFNDMGFKGADEAVQKLGVELVEIQSNSAADYLPNLQNAARSGAFDIIIGVGFLLADSMAEVADQFPDQKFGIIDVTWLGKPNLMEIGYEENKGSALVGALSAMAAAHYGYDKIGVVLGIEIPVLYKFEAGYRYGMHWGNAKYAEVTGSNPGVGLLWNYTGTFSDIAKGKAATEAMLAQGAGMIYNVAGPLGIGDLEAITEHLEAKGKSAGPPFMIGVDANQDYLGDGHRVLASMMKRVDFGVYSAIESVVNGSFKAGVKILGPGNGGIAISRRQDLADFIDFGIKGGVITEADRGSITANWDAMRAAVPGWIWDAVGELEAKISSGEAEIPCGWCPDTIGDIRNQYPD
;
A
#
# COMPACT_ATOMS: atom_id res chain seq x y z
N MET A 1 74.32 -37.81 54.10
CA MET A 1 74.66 -36.53 54.76
C MET A 1 74.05 -35.41 53.98
N LYS A 2 73.48 -34.49 54.69
CA LYS A 2 72.79 -33.21 54.29
C LYS A 2 71.27 -33.30 54.14
N TYR A 3 70.65 -32.97 55.24
CA TYR A 3 69.22 -32.63 55.33
C TYR A 3 68.88 -31.33 54.57
N PHE A 4 67.78 -31.36 53.83
CA PHE A 4 67.16 -30.14 53.31
C PHE A 4 65.74 -30.02 53.82
N ARG A 5 65.51 -29.05 54.70
CA ARG A 5 64.21 -28.74 55.30
C ARG A 5 63.40 -27.93 54.36
N ILE A 6 62.28 -28.45 53.95
CA ILE A 6 61.28 -27.70 53.20
C ILE A 6 60.25 -27.14 54.21
N LYS A 7 60.17 -25.81 54.21
CA LYS A 7 59.14 -25.08 54.98
C LYS A 7 57.80 -25.15 54.18
N MET A 8 56.79 -25.73 54.85
CA MET A 8 55.38 -25.62 54.35
C MET A 8 54.86 -24.22 54.64
N ALA A 9 54.52 -23.46 53.62
CA ALA A 9 53.74 -22.26 53.73
C ALA A 9 52.27 -22.61 53.47
N ALA A 10 51.44 -22.40 54.48
CA ALA A 10 49.98 -22.58 54.39
C ALA A 10 49.40 -21.40 53.56
N ILE A 11 48.84 -21.71 52.41
CA ILE A 11 48.06 -20.75 51.64
C ILE A 11 46.60 -20.90 52.08
N LEU A 12 46.08 -19.87 52.74
CA LEU A 12 44.62 -19.71 53.00
C LEU A 12 43.95 -19.28 51.65
N ILE A 13 43.18 -20.18 51.09
CA ILE A 13 42.30 -19.84 49.96
C ILE A 13 40.99 -19.33 50.55
N ALA A 14 40.76 -18.02 50.48
CA ALA A 14 39.46 -17.41 50.75
C ALA A 14 38.51 -17.69 49.56
N ILE A 15 37.58 -18.61 49.79
CA ILE A 15 36.49 -18.85 48.82
C ILE A 15 35.49 -17.70 48.97
N PHE A 16 35.56 -16.75 48.02
CA PHE A 16 34.50 -15.76 47.82
C PHE A 16 33.34 -16.47 47.08
N GLY A 17 32.33 -16.85 47.85
CA GLY A 17 31.08 -17.37 47.32
C GLY A 17 30.35 -16.26 46.51
N LEU A 18 30.45 -16.28 45.18
CA LEU A 18 29.62 -15.49 44.31
C LEU A 18 28.21 -16.08 44.36
N VAL A 19 27.34 -15.49 45.16
CA VAL A 19 25.89 -15.77 45.12
C VAL A 19 25.40 -15.14 43.83
N ALA A 20 25.37 -15.90 42.72
CA ALA A 20 24.62 -15.57 41.51
C ALA A 20 23.13 -15.73 41.85
N GLY A 21 22.51 -14.67 42.35
CA GLY A 21 21.05 -14.60 42.40
C GLY A 21 20.50 -14.75 40.97
N PRO A 22 19.36 -15.44 40.80
CA PRO A 22 18.72 -15.45 39.50
C PRO A 22 18.37 -14.02 39.12
N LEU A 23 19.00 -13.48 38.06
CA LEU A 23 18.50 -12.33 37.32
C LEU A 23 17.16 -12.77 36.72
N SER A 24 16.10 -12.64 37.51
CA SER A 24 14.74 -12.65 36.98
C SER A 24 14.64 -11.42 36.10
N GLY A 25 15.05 -11.54 34.84
CA GLY A 25 14.66 -10.61 33.83
C GLY A 25 13.13 -10.61 33.82
N ALA A 26 12.53 -9.57 34.38
CA ALA A 26 11.10 -9.34 34.14
C ALA A 26 10.92 -9.38 32.60
N ALA A 27 10.27 -10.42 32.12
CA ALA A 27 9.85 -10.42 30.73
C ALA A 27 9.01 -9.15 30.57
N LEU A 28 9.48 -8.19 29.77
CA LEU A 28 8.68 -7.03 29.41
C LEU A 28 7.40 -7.59 28.79
N ALA A 29 6.25 -7.15 29.30
CA ALA A 29 4.98 -7.54 28.71
C ALA A 29 5.02 -7.19 27.22
N ALA A 30 4.51 -8.09 26.38
CA ALA A 30 4.46 -7.84 24.94
C ALA A 30 3.63 -6.58 24.66
N THR A 31 4.13 -5.72 23.78
CA THR A 31 3.36 -4.54 23.31
C THR A 31 2.04 -5.00 22.66
N LYS A 32 0.93 -4.40 23.07
CA LYS A 32 -0.41 -4.75 22.57
C LYS A 32 -0.92 -3.71 21.59
N VAL A 33 -1.36 -4.18 20.44
CA VAL A 33 -1.80 -3.36 19.31
C VAL A 33 -3.25 -3.67 18.99
N ALA A 34 -4.10 -2.63 18.86
CA ALA A 34 -5.38 -2.73 18.21
C ALA A 34 -5.27 -2.15 16.79
N LEU A 35 -5.70 -2.91 15.79
CA LEU A 35 -5.80 -2.47 14.40
C LEU A 35 -7.27 -2.38 14.02
N VAL A 36 -7.78 -1.16 13.83
CA VAL A 36 -9.18 -0.89 13.47
C VAL A 36 -9.25 -0.64 11.96
N LEU A 37 -9.92 -1.54 11.25
CA LEU A 37 -10.08 -1.49 9.80
C LEU A 37 -11.36 -0.73 9.41
N ASP A 38 -11.34 -0.10 8.23
CA ASP A 38 -12.49 0.55 7.66
C ASP A 38 -13.47 -0.43 6.99
N VAL A 39 -14.49 0.08 6.30
CA VAL A 39 -15.54 -0.71 5.65
C VAL A 39 -15.07 -1.59 4.50
N GLY A 40 -13.89 -1.32 3.93
CA GLY A 40 -13.27 -2.19 2.91
C GLY A 40 -12.95 -3.56 3.48
N GLY A 41 -12.44 -3.56 4.70
CA GLY A 41 -12.20 -4.77 5.51
C GLY A 41 -11.18 -5.74 4.95
N ARG A 42 -11.07 -6.88 5.63
CA ARG A 42 -10.19 -7.98 5.22
C ARG A 42 -10.70 -8.67 3.96
N GLY A 43 -9.75 -9.11 3.15
CA GLY A 43 -10.03 -9.76 1.86
C GLY A 43 -10.20 -8.76 0.72
N ASP A 44 -9.84 -7.49 0.94
CA ASP A 44 -9.83 -6.48 -0.12
C ASP A 44 -8.66 -6.64 -1.10
N LEU A 45 -7.69 -7.49 -0.76
CA LEU A 45 -6.45 -7.75 -1.51
C LEU A 45 -5.65 -6.47 -1.80
N SER A 46 -5.86 -5.42 -1.03
CA SER A 46 -5.39 -4.07 -1.24
C SER A 46 -5.13 -3.38 0.11
N PHE A 47 -5.80 -2.26 0.38
CA PHE A 47 -5.55 -1.30 1.43
C PHE A 47 -5.62 -1.88 2.86
N ASN A 48 -6.73 -2.51 3.24
CA ASN A 48 -6.92 -3.07 4.58
C ASN A 48 -6.04 -4.31 4.80
N ASP A 49 -5.94 -5.17 3.79
CA ASP A 49 -5.05 -6.33 3.85
C ASP A 49 -3.57 -5.91 3.96
N MET A 50 -3.17 -4.80 3.34
CA MET A 50 -1.83 -4.21 3.54
C MET A 50 -1.65 -3.68 4.95
N GLY A 51 -2.67 -3.02 5.53
CA GLY A 51 -2.63 -2.60 6.94
C GLY A 51 -2.42 -3.78 7.88
N PHE A 52 -3.17 -4.85 7.66
CA PHE A 52 -3.01 -6.10 8.42
C PHE A 52 -1.64 -6.74 8.19
N LYS A 53 -1.14 -6.78 6.95
CA LYS A 53 0.20 -7.32 6.64
C LYS A 53 1.28 -6.64 7.47
N GLY A 54 1.24 -5.32 7.62
CA GLY A 54 2.20 -4.58 8.45
C GLY A 54 2.09 -4.92 9.95
N ALA A 55 0.87 -5.08 10.45
CA ALA A 55 0.65 -5.49 11.84
C ALA A 55 1.07 -6.95 12.10
N ASP A 56 0.76 -7.87 11.17
CA ASP A 56 1.19 -9.27 11.24
C ASP A 56 2.72 -9.40 11.17
N GLU A 57 3.38 -8.59 10.37
CA GLU A 57 4.85 -8.49 10.33
C GLU A 57 5.43 -8.03 11.67
N ALA A 58 4.76 -7.09 12.35
CA ALA A 58 5.15 -6.67 13.70
C ALA A 58 4.96 -7.79 14.72
N VAL A 59 3.90 -8.60 14.62
CA VAL A 59 3.76 -9.81 15.44
C VAL A 59 4.94 -10.74 15.26
N GLN A 60 5.32 -11.00 14.00
CA GLN A 60 6.39 -11.94 13.67
C GLN A 60 7.79 -11.44 14.06
N LYS A 61 8.08 -10.15 13.84
CA LYS A 61 9.43 -9.59 14.03
C LYS A 61 9.66 -8.93 15.39
N LEU A 62 8.62 -8.35 15.97
CA LEU A 62 8.72 -7.57 17.21
C LEU A 62 8.06 -8.27 18.40
N GLY A 63 7.33 -9.37 18.17
CA GLY A 63 6.67 -10.14 19.23
C GLY A 63 5.50 -9.41 19.89
N VAL A 64 4.82 -8.52 19.17
CA VAL A 64 3.65 -7.81 19.68
C VAL A 64 2.39 -8.69 19.69
N GLU A 65 1.43 -8.38 20.56
CA GLU A 65 0.10 -8.98 20.55
C GLU A 65 -0.84 -8.10 19.70
N LEU A 66 -1.51 -8.69 18.73
CA LEU A 66 -2.40 -7.99 17.80
C LEU A 66 -3.85 -8.35 18.03
N VAL A 67 -4.73 -7.34 18.10
CA VAL A 67 -6.17 -7.48 18.04
C VAL A 67 -6.68 -6.72 16.82
N GLU A 68 -7.26 -7.43 15.87
CA GLU A 68 -7.92 -6.86 14.70
C GLU A 68 -9.38 -6.53 15.02
N ILE A 69 -9.84 -5.36 14.64
CA ILE A 69 -11.21 -4.88 14.85
C ILE A 69 -11.77 -4.43 13.50
N GLN A 70 -12.70 -5.22 12.96
CA GLN A 70 -13.38 -4.93 11.71
C GLN A 70 -14.55 -3.97 11.92
N SER A 71 -14.67 -2.95 11.06
CA SER A 71 -15.85 -2.10 10.96
C SER A 71 -16.69 -2.51 9.74
N ASN A 72 -17.96 -2.80 9.94
CA ASN A 72 -18.87 -3.22 8.87
C ASN A 72 -19.61 -2.01 8.25
N SER A 73 -19.62 -0.89 8.96
CA SER A 73 -20.22 0.37 8.53
C SER A 73 -19.51 1.55 9.17
N ALA A 74 -19.70 2.75 8.65
CA ALA A 74 -19.19 3.97 9.25
C ALA A 74 -19.67 4.20 10.70
N ALA A 75 -20.85 3.67 11.06
CA ALA A 75 -21.38 3.75 12.42
C ALA A 75 -20.56 2.95 13.45
N ASP A 76 -19.73 2.02 12.99
CA ASP A 76 -18.88 1.20 13.86
C ASP A 76 -17.55 1.89 14.22
N TYR A 77 -17.12 2.92 13.48
CA TYR A 77 -15.80 3.54 13.68
C TYR A 77 -15.61 4.10 15.08
N LEU A 78 -16.52 4.98 15.51
CA LEU A 78 -16.44 5.60 16.81
C LEU A 78 -16.54 4.58 17.96
N PRO A 79 -17.53 3.68 18.03
CA PRO A 79 -17.62 2.70 19.11
C PRO A 79 -16.43 1.72 19.11
N ASN A 80 -15.89 1.30 17.96
CA ASN A 80 -14.74 0.42 17.89
C ASN A 80 -13.51 1.08 18.50
N LEU A 81 -13.19 2.32 18.10
CA LEU A 81 -12.07 3.09 18.64
C LEU A 81 -12.26 3.39 20.13
N GLN A 82 -13.45 3.82 20.56
CA GLN A 82 -13.74 4.10 21.97
C GLN A 82 -13.63 2.85 22.85
N ASN A 83 -14.14 1.72 22.40
CA ASN A 83 -14.08 0.48 23.17
C ASN A 83 -12.63 -0.01 23.32
N ALA A 84 -11.85 0.07 22.26
CA ALA A 84 -10.43 -0.24 22.32
C ALA A 84 -9.72 0.68 23.33
N ALA A 85 -9.92 1.99 23.28
CA ALA A 85 -9.29 2.96 24.19
C ALA A 85 -9.76 2.79 25.64
N ARG A 86 -11.08 2.62 25.87
CA ARG A 86 -11.62 2.39 27.23
C ARG A 86 -11.09 1.14 27.90
N SER A 87 -10.73 0.13 27.13
CA SER A 87 -10.21 -1.12 27.69
C SER A 87 -8.89 -0.92 28.45
N GLY A 88 -8.11 0.13 28.10
CA GLY A 88 -6.79 0.37 28.63
C GLY A 88 -5.79 -0.77 28.36
N ALA A 89 -6.14 -1.65 27.42
CA ALA A 89 -5.37 -2.87 27.16
C ALA A 89 -4.27 -2.70 26.11
N PHE A 90 -4.31 -1.62 25.32
CA PHE A 90 -3.46 -1.43 24.14
C PHE A 90 -2.41 -0.33 24.34
N ASP A 91 -1.18 -0.61 23.94
CA ASP A 91 -0.10 0.37 23.91
C ASP A 91 -0.24 1.35 22.73
N ILE A 92 -0.87 0.90 21.64
CA ILE A 92 -1.25 1.73 20.48
C ILE A 92 -2.52 1.19 19.84
N ILE A 93 -3.37 2.12 19.37
CA ILE A 93 -4.57 1.85 18.58
C ILE A 93 -4.39 2.50 17.22
N ILE A 94 -4.44 1.72 16.14
CA ILE A 94 -4.20 2.20 14.77
C ILE A 94 -5.48 2.09 13.98
N GLY A 95 -5.96 3.22 13.44
CA GLY A 95 -7.04 3.29 12.46
C GLY A 95 -6.48 3.21 11.03
N VAL A 96 -7.00 2.29 10.24
CA VAL A 96 -6.62 2.13 8.84
C VAL A 96 -7.66 2.80 7.95
N GLY A 97 -7.38 4.01 7.49
CA GLY A 97 -8.15 4.70 6.49
C GLY A 97 -8.68 6.09 6.87
N PHE A 98 -8.80 6.91 5.84
CA PHE A 98 -9.33 8.28 5.89
C PHE A 98 -10.71 8.38 6.57
N LEU A 99 -11.58 7.38 6.33
CA LEU A 99 -12.97 7.40 6.81
C LEU A 99 -13.08 7.35 8.34
N LEU A 100 -12.01 6.96 9.05
CA LEU A 100 -11.94 6.97 10.51
C LEU A 100 -11.53 8.32 11.10
N ALA A 101 -11.22 9.34 10.28
CA ALA A 101 -10.59 10.60 10.74
C ALA A 101 -11.37 11.31 11.85
N ASP A 102 -12.66 11.56 11.66
CA ASP A 102 -13.50 12.28 12.63
C ASP A 102 -13.63 11.48 13.95
N SER A 103 -13.85 10.17 13.85
CA SER A 103 -13.92 9.29 15.01
C SER A 103 -12.59 9.21 15.76
N MET A 104 -11.48 9.17 15.03
CA MET A 104 -10.14 9.15 15.62
C MET A 104 -9.84 10.47 16.35
N ALA A 105 -10.21 11.62 15.75
CA ALA A 105 -10.04 12.93 16.37
C ALA A 105 -10.78 13.02 17.70
N GLU A 106 -12.04 12.56 17.73
CA GLU A 106 -12.87 12.55 18.94
C GLU A 106 -12.28 11.64 20.02
N VAL A 107 -11.87 10.43 19.66
CA VAL A 107 -11.34 9.45 20.62
C VAL A 107 -9.95 9.86 21.13
N ALA A 108 -9.12 10.46 20.29
CA ALA A 108 -7.82 10.99 20.73
C ALA A 108 -7.96 12.10 21.78
N ASP A 109 -8.99 12.96 21.67
CA ASP A 109 -9.30 13.98 22.69
C ASP A 109 -9.85 13.37 24.00
N GLN A 110 -10.66 12.30 23.90
CA GLN A 110 -11.23 11.61 25.08
C GLN A 110 -10.18 10.81 25.88
N PHE A 111 -9.11 10.34 25.24
CA PHE A 111 -8.09 9.49 25.81
C PHE A 111 -6.67 10.06 25.58
N PRO A 112 -6.31 11.17 26.24
CA PRO A 112 -5.06 11.89 25.94
C PRO A 112 -3.78 11.11 26.25
N ASP A 113 -3.84 10.12 27.12
CA ASP A 113 -2.68 9.27 27.49
C ASP A 113 -2.52 8.05 26.58
N GLN A 114 -3.54 7.74 25.74
CA GLN A 114 -3.49 6.64 24.79
C GLN A 114 -2.75 7.07 23.53
N LYS A 115 -1.82 6.24 23.04
CA LYS A 115 -1.17 6.46 21.74
C LYS A 115 -2.05 5.96 20.62
N PHE A 116 -2.16 6.78 19.58
CA PHE A 116 -2.91 6.45 18.37
C PHE A 116 -2.05 6.57 17.12
N GLY A 117 -2.41 5.81 16.09
CA GLY A 117 -1.95 5.95 14.73
C GLY A 117 -3.13 6.03 13.77
N ILE A 118 -3.00 6.77 12.66
CA ILE A 118 -4.01 6.79 11.61
C ILE A 118 -3.36 6.83 10.24
N ILE A 119 -3.90 6.04 9.32
CA ILE A 119 -3.46 5.97 7.92
C ILE A 119 -4.32 6.91 7.07
N ASP A 120 -3.71 7.62 6.10
CA ASP A 120 -4.34 8.52 5.12
C ASP A 120 -4.88 9.84 5.71
N VAL A 121 -4.40 10.24 6.86
CA VAL A 121 -4.80 11.47 7.54
C VAL A 121 -3.57 12.27 7.94
N THR A 122 -3.59 13.59 7.75
CA THR A 122 -2.43 14.47 8.00
C THR A 122 -2.80 15.85 8.52
N TRP A 123 -4.01 16.04 9.11
CA TRP A 123 -4.53 17.38 9.49
C TRP A 123 -5.19 17.46 10.87
N LEU A 124 -5.22 16.36 11.64
CA LEU A 124 -5.91 16.33 12.93
C LEU A 124 -5.11 17.03 14.04
N GLY A 125 -3.77 16.93 14.00
CA GLY A 125 -2.87 17.64 14.90
C GLY A 125 -3.00 17.28 16.38
N LYS A 126 -3.42 16.05 16.71
CA LYS A 126 -3.59 15.63 18.10
C LYS A 126 -2.25 15.24 18.75
N PRO A 127 -2.03 15.60 20.05
CA PRO A 127 -0.73 15.42 20.72
C PRO A 127 -0.34 13.97 20.99
N ASN A 128 -1.28 13.03 20.86
CA ASN A 128 -1.14 11.59 21.10
C ASN A 128 -1.35 10.74 19.82
N LEU A 129 -1.43 11.39 18.64
CA LEU A 129 -1.73 10.75 17.37
C LEU A 129 -0.58 10.86 16.38
N MET A 130 -0.11 9.73 15.84
CA MET A 130 0.75 9.68 14.67
C MET A 130 -0.11 9.61 13.42
N GLU A 131 0.00 10.62 12.57
CA GLU A 131 -0.74 10.75 11.32
C GLU A 131 0.16 10.35 10.15
N ILE A 132 -0.24 9.34 9.36
CA ILE A 132 0.57 8.78 8.29
C ILE A 132 -0.12 9.03 6.95
N GLY A 133 0.46 9.92 6.15
CA GLY A 133 0.03 10.24 4.79
C GLY A 133 0.98 9.70 3.75
N TYR A 134 0.52 9.66 2.50
CA TYR A 134 1.30 9.16 1.37
C TYR A 134 1.32 10.17 0.22
N GLU A 135 2.35 10.04 -0.62
CA GLU A 135 2.49 10.80 -1.87
C GLU A 135 1.90 10.00 -3.04
N GLU A 136 0.60 9.68 -2.98
CA GLU A 136 -0.11 8.82 -3.93
C GLU A 136 -0.04 9.36 -5.37
N ASN A 137 -0.02 10.69 -5.52
CA ASN A 137 0.14 11.35 -6.81
C ASN A 137 1.43 10.92 -7.52
N LYS A 138 2.52 10.74 -6.78
CA LYS A 138 3.81 10.35 -7.37
C LYS A 138 3.78 8.92 -7.93
N GLY A 139 3.19 7.98 -7.20
CA GLY A 139 3.02 6.60 -7.70
C GLY A 139 2.04 6.52 -8.86
N SER A 140 0.92 7.24 -8.76
CA SER A 140 -0.07 7.29 -9.83
C SER A 140 0.46 7.90 -11.12
N ALA A 141 1.40 8.86 -11.05
CA ALA A 141 2.08 9.40 -12.22
C ALA A 141 2.88 8.31 -12.97
N LEU A 142 3.55 7.42 -12.24
CA LEU A 142 4.30 6.32 -12.86
C LEU A 142 3.39 5.36 -13.63
N VAL A 143 2.30 4.92 -12.99
CA VAL A 143 1.37 3.99 -13.65
C VAL A 143 0.51 4.68 -14.70
N GLY A 144 0.26 5.98 -14.60
CA GLY A 144 -0.38 6.79 -15.65
C GLY A 144 0.48 6.87 -16.91
N ALA A 145 1.78 7.12 -16.76
CA ALA A 145 2.75 7.13 -17.85
C ALA A 145 2.86 5.74 -18.51
N LEU A 146 2.99 4.69 -17.70
CA LEU A 146 2.99 3.30 -18.18
C LEU A 146 1.71 3.01 -18.98
N SER A 147 0.54 3.35 -18.43
CA SER A 147 -0.76 3.07 -19.03
C SER A 147 -0.91 3.75 -20.39
N ALA A 148 -0.56 5.04 -20.50
CA ALA A 148 -0.65 5.77 -21.75
C ALA A 148 0.28 5.19 -22.82
N MET A 149 1.55 4.96 -22.50
CA MET A 149 2.52 4.40 -23.46
C MET A 149 2.17 2.97 -23.88
N ALA A 150 1.73 2.13 -22.95
CA ALA A 150 1.35 0.76 -23.25
C ALA A 150 0.04 0.71 -24.06
N ALA A 151 -0.98 1.52 -23.71
CA ALA A 151 -2.21 1.65 -24.49
C ALA A 151 -1.90 2.04 -25.93
N ALA A 152 -1.10 3.09 -26.14
CA ALA A 152 -0.66 3.55 -27.47
C ALA A 152 0.07 2.43 -28.24
N HIS A 153 0.98 1.69 -27.58
CA HIS A 153 1.72 0.59 -28.20
C HIS A 153 0.78 -0.51 -28.72
N TYR A 154 -0.28 -0.82 -27.99
CA TYR A 154 -1.26 -1.83 -28.37
C TYR A 154 -2.40 -1.30 -29.25
N GLY A 155 -2.35 -0.01 -29.64
CA GLY A 155 -3.33 0.62 -30.54
C GLY A 155 -4.63 1.03 -29.87
N TYR A 156 -4.61 1.27 -28.57
CA TYR A 156 -5.72 1.86 -27.81
C TYR A 156 -5.52 3.36 -27.68
N ASP A 157 -6.60 4.11 -27.78
CA ASP A 157 -6.63 5.58 -27.65
C ASP A 157 -7.19 6.06 -26.30
N LYS A 158 -7.50 5.13 -25.38
CA LYS A 158 -8.04 5.45 -24.07
C LYS A 158 -7.47 4.56 -22.98
N ILE A 159 -7.34 5.16 -21.80
CA ILE A 159 -7.11 4.47 -20.52
C ILE A 159 -8.24 4.83 -19.54
N GLY A 160 -8.47 4.00 -18.54
CA GLY A 160 -9.51 4.20 -17.54
C GLY A 160 -8.98 4.27 -16.14
N VAL A 161 -9.68 4.96 -15.24
CA VAL A 161 -9.48 4.89 -13.79
C VAL A 161 -10.82 4.75 -13.09
N VAL A 162 -10.95 3.69 -12.28
CA VAL A 162 -12.09 3.42 -11.40
C VAL A 162 -11.71 3.87 -10.00
N LEU A 163 -12.41 4.88 -9.49
CA LEU A 163 -12.16 5.51 -8.21
C LEU A 163 -13.31 5.16 -7.24
N GLY A 164 -12.99 5.03 -5.96
CA GLY A 164 -13.97 4.73 -4.91
C GLY A 164 -14.84 5.94 -4.55
N ILE A 165 -14.78 6.38 -3.30
CA ILE A 165 -15.49 7.55 -2.79
C ILE A 165 -14.70 8.82 -3.17
N GLU A 166 -15.40 9.88 -3.55
CA GLU A 166 -14.75 11.17 -3.90
C GLU A 166 -14.28 11.89 -2.63
N ILE A 167 -13.03 11.65 -2.26
CA ILE A 167 -12.33 12.18 -1.08
C ILE A 167 -10.92 12.68 -1.43
N PRO A 168 -10.32 13.55 -0.60
CA PRO A 168 -9.00 14.14 -0.86
C PRO A 168 -7.89 13.15 -1.23
N VAL A 169 -7.85 12.00 -0.58
CA VAL A 169 -6.85 10.96 -0.88
C VAL A 169 -6.96 10.52 -2.35
N LEU A 170 -8.19 10.33 -2.85
CA LEU A 170 -8.41 9.89 -4.23
C LEU A 170 -8.13 10.98 -5.26
N TYR A 171 -8.25 12.25 -4.88
CA TYR A 171 -7.82 13.35 -5.76
C TYR A 171 -6.32 13.30 -6.06
N LYS A 172 -5.50 12.87 -5.10
CA LYS A 172 -4.06 12.69 -5.34
C LYS A 172 -3.80 11.59 -6.37
N PHE A 173 -4.51 10.47 -6.27
CA PHE A 173 -4.40 9.38 -7.25
C PHE A 173 -4.80 9.87 -8.66
N GLU A 174 -5.96 10.54 -8.78
CA GLU A 174 -6.43 11.07 -10.06
C GLU A 174 -5.44 12.08 -10.64
N ALA A 175 -4.98 13.04 -9.82
CA ALA A 175 -4.05 14.07 -10.26
C ALA A 175 -2.74 13.49 -10.82
N GLY A 176 -2.16 12.53 -10.10
CA GLY A 176 -0.95 11.85 -10.56
C GLY A 176 -1.18 11.06 -11.85
N TYR A 177 -2.29 10.33 -11.95
CA TYR A 177 -2.61 9.53 -13.12
C TYR A 177 -2.80 10.38 -14.38
N ARG A 178 -3.51 11.52 -14.27
CA ARG A 178 -3.66 12.52 -15.34
C ARG A 178 -2.31 13.08 -15.80
N TYR A 179 -1.49 13.54 -14.85
CA TYR A 179 -0.14 14.01 -15.16
C TYR A 179 0.67 12.94 -15.88
N GLY A 180 0.66 11.71 -15.36
CA GLY A 180 1.38 10.58 -15.94
C GLY A 180 0.92 10.26 -17.37
N MET A 181 -0.40 10.27 -17.63
CA MET A 181 -0.94 10.09 -18.97
C MET A 181 -0.40 11.13 -19.96
N HIS A 182 -0.44 12.41 -19.62
CA HIS A 182 0.07 13.47 -20.47
C HIS A 182 1.58 13.36 -20.70
N TRP A 183 2.33 13.05 -19.63
CA TRP A 183 3.77 12.81 -19.73
C TRP A 183 4.06 11.59 -20.62
N GLY A 184 3.31 10.50 -20.47
CA GLY A 184 3.45 9.28 -21.26
C GLY A 184 3.14 9.50 -22.73
N ASN A 185 2.09 10.28 -23.05
CA ASN A 185 1.78 10.68 -24.43
C ASN A 185 2.94 11.47 -25.07
N ALA A 186 3.49 12.44 -24.33
CA ALA A 186 4.62 13.24 -24.82
C ALA A 186 5.87 12.36 -25.02
N LYS A 187 6.16 11.45 -24.08
CA LYS A 187 7.30 10.54 -24.17
C LYS A 187 7.14 9.53 -25.31
N TYR A 188 5.94 9.02 -25.54
CA TYR A 188 5.65 8.16 -26.67
C TYR A 188 5.91 8.87 -27.99
N ALA A 189 5.44 10.13 -28.12
CA ALA A 189 5.69 10.95 -29.30
C ALA A 189 7.19 11.23 -29.51
N GLU A 190 7.91 11.53 -28.45
CA GLU A 190 9.39 11.73 -28.48
C GLU A 190 10.11 10.51 -29.05
N VAL A 191 9.78 9.31 -28.55
CA VAL A 191 10.49 8.09 -28.92
C VAL A 191 10.08 7.55 -30.28
N THR A 192 8.78 7.63 -30.63
CA THR A 192 8.23 6.98 -31.83
C THR A 192 8.02 7.93 -33.02
N GLY A 193 8.03 9.23 -32.77
CA GLY A 193 7.66 10.25 -33.77
C GLY A 193 6.15 10.34 -34.02
N SER A 194 5.32 9.61 -33.28
CA SER A 194 3.86 9.57 -33.45
C SER A 194 3.15 10.02 -32.18
N ASN A 195 2.29 11.03 -32.27
CA ASN A 195 1.47 11.46 -31.14
C ASN A 195 0.28 10.51 -30.97
N PRO A 196 0.20 9.72 -29.90
CA PRO A 196 -0.86 8.74 -29.70
C PRO A 196 -2.19 9.36 -29.28
N GLY A 197 -2.16 10.51 -28.57
CA GLY A 197 -3.35 11.19 -28.09
C GLY A 197 -4.23 10.31 -27.19
N VAL A 198 -3.62 9.47 -26.34
CA VAL A 198 -4.37 8.62 -25.41
C VAL A 198 -5.11 9.49 -24.40
N GLY A 199 -6.44 9.33 -24.34
CA GLY A 199 -7.32 10.05 -23.44
C GLY A 199 -7.69 9.25 -22.18
N LEU A 200 -8.35 9.91 -21.23
CA LEU A 200 -8.73 9.35 -19.94
C LEU A 200 -10.25 9.18 -19.80
N LEU A 201 -10.66 8.02 -19.36
CA LEU A 201 -11.99 7.75 -18.81
C LEU A 201 -11.88 7.62 -17.30
N TRP A 202 -12.73 8.31 -16.55
CA TRP A 202 -12.71 8.25 -15.08
C TRP A 202 -14.12 8.15 -14.51
N ASN A 203 -14.23 7.47 -13.35
CA ASN A 203 -15.49 7.29 -12.66
C ASN A 203 -15.26 7.15 -11.15
N TYR A 204 -15.93 8.00 -10.35
CA TYR A 204 -16.08 7.81 -8.90
C TYR A 204 -17.33 6.97 -8.64
N THR A 205 -17.15 5.77 -8.14
CA THR A 205 -18.24 4.79 -7.88
C THR A 205 -19.07 5.12 -6.65
N GLY A 206 -18.53 5.98 -5.75
CA GLY A 206 -19.14 6.36 -4.49
C GLY A 206 -19.08 5.28 -3.40
N THR A 207 -18.23 4.26 -3.56
CA THR A 207 -18.12 3.13 -2.62
C THR A 207 -16.72 2.52 -2.62
N PHE A 208 -16.34 1.85 -1.52
CA PHE A 208 -15.19 0.97 -1.42
C PHE A 208 -15.57 -0.49 -1.14
N SER A 209 -16.85 -0.85 -1.25
CA SER A 209 -17.33 -2.21 -0.90
C SER A 209 -18.25 -2.85 -1.94
N ASP A 210 -18.78 -2.09 -2.89
CA ASP A 210 -19.69 -2.60 -3.92
C ASP A 210 -18.92 -3.03 -5.18
N ILE A 211 -18.48 -4.29 -5.20
CA ILE A 211 -17.71 -4.89 -6.31
C ILE A 211 -18.45 -4.79 -7.64
N ALA A 212 -19.79 -4.90 -7.64
CA ALA A 212 -20.58 -4.81 -8.86
C ALA A 212 -20.51 -3.43 -9.53
N LYS A 213 -20.35 -2.36 -8.74
CA LYS A 213 -20.11 -1.02 -9.29
C LYS A 213 -18.74 -0.88 -9.96
N GLY A 214 -17.69 -1.52 -9.41
CA GLY A 214 -16.38 -1.59 -10.07
C GLY A 214 -16.51 -2.29 -11.43
N LYS A 215 -17.12 -3.48 -11.45
CA LYS A 215 -17.37 -4.22 -12.69
C LYS A 215 -18.10 -3.39 -13.73
N ALA A 216 -19.22 -2.77 -13.36
CA ALA A 216 -20.02 -1.96 -14.27
C ALA A 216 -19.26 -0.73 -14.82
N ALA A 217 -18.46 -0.06 -13.96
CA ALA A 217 -17.62 1.06 -14.40
C ALA A 217 -16.57 0.60 -15.43
N THR A 218 -15.91 -0.51 -15.16
CA THR A 218 -14.91 -1.10 -16.05
C THR A 218 -15.54 -1.56 -17.37
N GLU A 219 -16.67 -2.25 -17.35
CA GLU A 219 -17.40 -2.63 -18.58
C GLU A 219 -17.73 -1.41 -19.46
N ALA A 220 -18.18 -0.31 -18.84
CA ALA A 220 -18.47 0.93 -19.55
C ALA A 220 -17.22 1.56 -20.19
N MET A 221 -16.06 1.50 -19.51
CA MET A 221 -14.78 1.98 -20.05
C MET A 221 -14.25 1.08 -21.17
N LEU A 222 -14.35 -0.24 -21.02
CA LEU A 222 -13.97 -1.22 -22.04
C LEU A 222 -14.83 -1.08 -23.32
N ALA A 223 -16.12 -0.81 -23.16
CA ALA A 223 -17.03 -0.54 -24.28
C ALA A 223 -16.64 0.75 -25.05
N GLN A 224 -15.98 1.69 -24.39
CA GLN A 224 -15.45 2.92 -24.99
C GLN A 224 -14.01 2.77 -25.52
N GLY A 225 -13.44 1.57 -25.45
CA GLY A 225 -12.12 1.27 -26.01
C GLY A 225 -10.94 1.48 -25.07
N ALA A 226 -11.15 1.48 -23.75
CA ALA A 226 -10.03 1.55 -22.81
C ALA A 226 -9.13 0.31 -22.90
N GLY A 227 -7.82 0.53 -23.03
CA GLY A 227 -6.80 -0.51 -23.08
C GLY A 227 -6.14 -0.83 -21.74
N MET A 228 -6.28 0.08 -20.78
CA MET A 228 -5.77 -0.04 -19.41
C MET A 228 -6.84 0.45 -18.43
N ILE A 229 -7.04 -0.26 -17.34
CA ILE A 229 -7.98 0.12 -16.26
C ILE A 229 -7.21 0.18 -14.94
N TYR A 230 -7.12 1.35 -14.34
CA TYR A 230 -6.52 1.53 -13.03
C TYR A 230 -7.59 1.44 -11.93
N ASN A 231 -7.45 0.45 -11.04
CA ASN A 231 -8.28 0.36 -9.85
C ASN A 231 -7.73 1.29 -8.76
N VAL A 232 -8.54 2.21 -8.26
CA VAL A 232 -8.26 3.07 -7.09
C VAL A 232 -9.42 2.99 -6.10
N ALA A 233 -9.86 1.77 -5.85
CA ALA A 233 -11.06 1.53 -5.07
C ALA A 233 -11.00 0.22 -4.24
N GLY A 234 -9.79 -0.27 -3.92
CA GLY A 234 -9.59 -1.47 -3.10
C GLY A 234 -10.34 -2.68 -3.68
N PRO A 235 -11.30 -3.26 -2.93
CA PRO A 235 -12.00 -4.50 -3.32
C PRO A 235 -12.78 -4.41 -4.63
N LEU A 236 -13.09 -3.20 -5.14
CA LEU A 236 -13.75 -3.04 -6.45
C LEU A 236 -12.88 -3.60 -7.59
N GLY A 237 -11.55 -3.68 -7.39
CA GLY A 237 -10.62 -4.28 -8.34
C GLY A 237 -10.92 -5.75 -8.67
N ILE A 238 -11.63 -6.47 -7.80
CA ILE A 238 -12.14 -7.82 -8.09
C ILE A 238 -13.14 -7.76 -9.25
N GLY A 239 -14.06 -6.79 -9.20
CA GLY A 239 -15.03 -6.55 -10.28
C GLY A 239 -14.38 -6.05 -11.57
N ASP A 240 -13.37 -5.18 -11.46
CA ASP A 240 -12.59 -4.69 -12.60
C ASP A 240 -11.88 -5.86 -13.32
N LEU A 241 -11.27 -6.75 -12.54
CA LEU A 241 -10.59 -7.95 -13.06
C LEU A 241 -11.58 -8.92 -13.74
N GLU A 242 -12.77 -9.10 -13.14
CA GLU A 242 -13.84 -9.92 -13.72
C GLU A 242 -14.29 -9.34 -15.06
N ALA A 243 -14.58 -8.03 -15.14
CA ALA A 243 -14.97 -7.37 -16.40
C ALA A 243 -13.92 -7.49 -17.51
N ILE A 244 -12.62 -7.32 -17.16
CA ILE A 244 -11.52 -7.48 -18.11
C ILE A 244 -11.45 -8.94 -18.58
N THR A 245 -11.59 -9.89 -17.68
CA THR A 245 -11.54 -11.33 -18.01
C THR A 245 -12.66 -11.71 -18.96
N GLU A 246 -13.90 -11.37 -18.64
CA GLU A 246 -15.07 -11.62 -19.49
C GLU A 246 -14.95 -10.94 -20.88
N HIS A 247 -14.44 -9.70 -20.92
CA HIS A 247 -14.20 -8.98 -22.17
C HIS A 247 -13.18 -9.72 -23.07
N LEU A 248 -12.12 -10.25 -22.51
CA LEU A 248 -11.11 -11.02 -23.25
C LEU A 248 -11.65 -12.37 -23.71
N GLU A 249 -12.36 -13.08 -22.85
CA GLU A 249 -12.99 -14.37 -23.16
C GLU A 249 -14.01 -14.24 -24.29
N ALA A 250 -14.83 -13.20 -24.27
CA ALA A 250 -15.78 -12.89 -25.34
C ALA A 250 -15.10 -12.66 -26.70
N LYS A 251 -13.82 -12.29 -26.69
CA LYS A 251 -12.98 -12.12 -27.91
C LYS A 251 -12.12 -13.35 -28.20
N GLY A 252 -12.27 -14.46 -27.46
CA GLY A 252 -11.49 -15.67 -27.61
C GLY A 252 -10.01 -15.51 -27.20
N LYS A 253 -9.70 -14.55 -26.31
CA LYS A 253 -8.35 -14.27 -25.84
C LYS A 253 -8.18 -14.73 -24.39
N SER A 254 -7.06 -15.34 -24.10
CA SER A 254 -6.67 -15.74 -22.73
C SER A 254 -5.70 -14.75 -22.07
N ALA A 255 -5.04 -13.88 -22.82
CA ALA A 255 -4.04 -12.92 -22.37
C ALA A 255 -4.00 -11.68 -23.28
N GLY A 256 -3.22 -10.68 -22.86
CA GLY A 256 -3.04 -9.41 -23.57
C GLY A 256 -3.99 -8.30 -23.11
N PRO A 257 -3.91 -7.12 -23.73
CA PRO A 257 -4.76 -6.01 -23.35
C PRO A 257 -6.24 -6.26 -23.73
N PRO A 258 -7.20 -5.63 -22.98
CA PRO A 258 -6.97 -4.66 -21.92
C PRO A 258 -6.35 -5.26 -20.67
N PHE A 259 -5.52 -4.47 -19.96
CA PHE A 259 -4.90 -4.84 -18.69
C PHE A 259 -5.47 -4.01 -17.53
N MET A 260 -5.37 -4.56 -16.33
CA MET A 260 -5.58 -3.83 -15.09
C MET A 260 -4.26 -3.23 -14.58
N ILE A 261 -4.36 -2.11 -13.88
CA ILE A 261 -3.33 -1.59 -12.97
C ILE A 261 -3.86 -1.75 -11.55
N GLY A 262 -3.09 -2.43 -10.70
CA GLY A 262 -3.42 -2.65 -9.31
C GLY A 262 -3.10 -1.46 -8.41
N VAL A 263 -3.61 -1.49 -7.16
CA VAL A 263 -3.43 -0.43 -6.18
C VAL A 263 -3.07 -0.97 -4.79
N ASP A 264 -2.35 -0.19 -4.02
CA ASP A 264 -1.89 -0.40 -2.64
C ASP A 264 -0.96 -1.61 -2.49
N ALA A 265 -1.43 -2.82 -2.78
CA ALA A 265 -0.64 -4.05 -2.81
C ALA A 265 -0.04 -4.31 -4.19
N ASN A 266 0.97 -5.16 -4.27
CA ASN A 266 1.32 -5.77 -5.54
C ASN A 266 0.25 -6.82 -5.90
N GLN A 267 -0.68 -6.45 -6.75
CA GLN A 267 -1.78 -7.29 -7.22
C GLN A 267 -1.45 -8.04 -8.52
N ASP A 268 -0.20 -7.99 -8.96
CA ASP A 268 0.24 -8.54 -10.26
C ASP A 268 0.05 -10.06 -10.37
N TYR A 269 -0.11 -10.75 -9.24
CA TYR A 269 -0.40 -12.20 -9.21
C TYR A 269 -1.85 -12.55 -9.55
N LEU A 270 -2.76 -11.56 -9.51
CA LEU A 270 -4.17 -11.77 -9.83
C LEU A 270 -4.37 -12.10 -11.31
N GLY A 271 -5.45 -12.82 -11.61
CA GLY A 271 -5.75 -13.26 -12.97
C GLY A 271 -4.63 -14.09 -13.56
N ASP A 272 -4.09 -15.04 -12.77
CA ASP A 272 -3.03 -15.98 -13.15
C ASP A 272 -1.72 -15.30 -13.61
N GLY A 273 -1.47 -14.06 -13.16
CA GLY A 273 -0.27 -13.30 -13.49
C GLY A 273 -0.23 -12.70 -14.90
N HIS A 274 -1.35 -12.65 -15.62
CA HIS A 274 -1.38 -12.10 -16.98
C HIS A 274 -2.51 -11.07 -17.24
N ARG A 275 -3.13 -10.54 -16.16
CA ARG A 275 -4.18 -9.53 -16.23
C ARG A 275 -3.76 -8.18 -15.65
N VAL A 276 -2.93 -8.17 -14.61
CA VAL A 276 -2.46 -6.97 -13.94
C VAL A 276 -1.06 -6.64 -14.43
N LEU A 277 -0.94 -5.60 -15.28
CA LEU A 277 0.34 -5.26 -15.91
C LEU A 277 1.36 -4.72 -14.90
N ALA A 278 0.89 -3.91 -13.96
CA ALA A 278 1.66 -3.38 -12.84
C ALA A 278 0.71 -2.95 -11.71
N SER A 279 1.25 -2.72 -10.54
CA SER A 279 0.52 -2.17 -9.39
C SER A 279 1.21 -0.92 -8.86
N MET A 280 0.44 0.14 -8.59
CA MET A 280 0.91 1.25 -7.78
C MET A 280 0.86 0.83 -6.31
N MET A 281 2.03 0.59 -5.75
CA MET A 281 2.15 0.10 -4.38
C MET A 281 2.17 1.27 -3.40
N LYS A 282 1.15 1.34 -2.54
CA LYS A 282 1.10 2.22 -1.38
C LYS A 282 1.38 1.38 -0.14
N ARG A 283 2.54 1.59 0.45
CA ARG A 283 3.10 0.73 1.50
C ARG A 283 2.43 1.01 2.85
N VAL A 284 1.12 0.74 2.92
CA VAL A 284 0.33 0.81 4.16
C VAL A 284 0.91 -0.13 5.22
N ASP A 285 1.40 -1.29 4.79
CA ASP A 285 2.12 -2.24 5.64
C ASP A 285 3.33 -1.60 6.33
N PHE A 286 4.15 -0.86 5.59
CA PHE A 286 5.29 -0.14 6.15
C PHE A 286 4.84 0.99 7.12
N GLY A 287 3.77 1.70 6.79
CA GLY A 287 3.19 2.73 7.66
C GLY A 287 2.76 2.16 9.02
N VAL A 288 1.93 1.10 8.99
CA VAL A 288 1.45 0.40 10.20
C VAL A 288 2.60 -0.20 10.99
N TYR A 289 3.48 -0.96 10.33
CA TYR A 289 4.67 -1.55 10.99
C TYR A 289 5.50 -0.49 11.70
N SER A 290 5.81 0.63 11.02
CA SER A 290 6.65 1.69 11.58
C SER A 290 6.01 2.41 12.77
N ALA A 291 4.67 2.53 12.80
CA ALA A 291 3.95 3.06 13.96
C ALA A 291 4.09 2.13 15.16
N ILE A 292 3.89 0.83 14.97
CA ILE A 292 4.05 -0.20 16.00
C ILE A 292 5.50 -0.25 16.50
N GLU A 293 6.46 -0.33 15.59
CA GLU A 293 7.89 -0.35 15.90
C GLU A 293 8.31 0.86 16.76
N SER A 294 7.77 2.04 16.47
CA SER A 294 8.05 3.25 17.23
C SER A 294 7.62 3.15 18.71
N VAL A 295 6.54 2.43 18.98
CA VAL A 295 6.07 2.18 20.37
C VAL A 295 6.95 1.14 21.03
N VAL A 296 7.25 0.04 20.37
CA VAL A 296 8.14 -1.02 20.88
C VAL A 296 9.50 -0.46 21.26
N ASN A 297 10.06 0.42 20.42
CA ASN A 297 11.38 1.02 20.64
C ASN A 297 11.35 2.27 21.55
N GLY A 298 10.18 2.69 22.05
CA GLY A 298 10.04 3.88 22.89
C GLY A 298 10.29 5.20 22.15
N SER A 299 10.23 5.21 20.82
CA SER A 299 10.49 6.38 19.96
C SER A 299 9.22 7.01 19.37
N PHE A 300 8.03 6.61 19.85
CA PHE A 300 6.75 7.14 19.38
C PHE A 300 6.72 8.66 19.48
N LYS A 301 6.31 9.30 18.38
CA LYS A 301 6.08 10.74 18.30
C LYS A 301 4.77 10.98 17.58
N ALA A 302 3.89 11.77 18.21
CA ALA A 302 2.72 12.31 17.55
C ALA A 302 3.12 13.28 16.42
N GLY A 303 2.22 13.48 15.48
CA GLY A 303 2.39 14.39 14.35
C GLY A 303 2.42 13.68 13.02
N VAL A 304 2.63 14.44 11.96
CA VAL A 304 2.52 14.00 10.58
C VAL A 304 3.80 13.32 10.09
N LYS A 305 3.64 12.15 9.46
CA LYS A 305 4.68 11.41 8.74
C LYS A 305 4.22 11.19 7.30
N ILE A 306 4.97 11.71 6.33
CA ILE A 306 4.67 11.53 4.91
C ILE A 306 5.56 10.43 4.34
N LEU A 307 4.94 9.48 3.67
CA LEU A 307 5.58 8.35 3.01
C LEU A 307 5.44 8.49 1.48
N GLY A 308 6.56 8.41 0.79
CA GLY A 308 6.63 8.59 -0.65
C GLY A 308 7.70 7.69 -1.29
N PRO A 309 8.06 7.92 -2.56
CA PRO A 309 9.08 7.13 -3.25
C PRO A 309 10.45 7.20 -2.56
N GLY A 310 10.82 8.36 -2.01
CA GLY A 310 12.13 8.59 -1.40
C GLY A 310 12.37 7.83 -0.09
N ASN A 311 11.33 7.31 0.56
CA ASN A 311 11.43 6.58 1.83
C ASN A 311 10.70 5.23 1.81
N GLY A 312 10.42 4.70 0.61
CA GLY A 312 9.82 3.38 0.43
C GLY A 312 8.32 3.30 0.69
N GLY A 313 7.62 4.44 0.84
CA GLY A 313 6.17 4.49 1.07
C GLY A 313 5.32 4.31 -0.18
N ILE A 314 5.88 4.64 -1.35
CA ILE A 314 5.22 4.51 -2.66
C ILE A 314 6.19 3.86 -3.64
N ALA A 315 5.71 2.95 -4.45
CA ALA A 315 6.47 2.29 -5.51
C ALA A 315 5.56 1.82 -6.65
N ILE A 316 6.16 1.46 -7.77
CA ILE A 316 5.53 0.61 -8.80
C ILE A 316 6.02 -0.84 -8.59
N SER A 317 5.14 -1.81 -8.78
CA SER A 317 5.46 -3.24 -8.60
C SER A 317 6.62 -3.70 -9.49
N ARG A 318 7.50 -4.53 -8.92
CA ARG A 318 8.69 -5.07 -9.58
C ARG A 318 8.79 -6.58 -9.39
N ARG A 319 9.64 -7.22 -10.20
CA ARG A 319 9.87 -8.66 -10.15
C ARG A 319 10.28 -9.17 -8.77
N GLN A 320 11.08 -8.39 -8.05
CA GLN A 320 11.52 -8.74 -6.70
C GLN A 320 10.39 -8.78 -5.68
N ASP A 321 9.31 -7.98 -5.88
CA ASP A 321 8.19 -7.90 -4.97
C ASP A 321 7.19 -9.04 -5.20
N LEU A 322 7.15 -9.61 -6.41
CA LEU A 322 6.13 -10.59 -6.83
C LEU A 322 6.10 -11.83 -5.93
N ALA A 323 7.25 -12.36 -5.53
CA ALA A 323 7.32 -13.56 -4.71
C ALA A 323 6.62 -13.38 -3.35
N ASP A 324 6.90 -12.26 -2.66
CA ASP A 324 6.31 -11.94 -1.35
C ASP A 324 4.78 -11.77 -1.46
N PHE A 325 4.30 -11.23 -2.58
CA PHE A 325 2.87 -11.02 -2.80
C PHE A 325 2.14 -12.27 -3.33
N ILE A 326 2.84 -13.21 -3.98
CA ILE A 326 2.32 -14.55 -4.20
C ILE A 326 2.15 -15.25 -2.84
N ASP A 327 3.11 -15.16 -1.92
CA ASP A 327 2.97 -15.69 -0.56
C ASP A 327 1.80 -15.06 0.18
N PHE A 328 1.61 -13.74 0.02
CA PHE A 328 0.47 -13.02 0.56
C PHE A 328 -0.85 -13.53 0.00
N GLY A 329 -0.96 -13.75 -1.32
CA GLY A 329 -2.14 -14.32 -1.97
C GLY A 329 -2.44 -15.75 -1.54
N ILE A 330 -1.41 -16.57 -1.34
CA ILE A 330 -1.54 -17.95 -0.83
C ILE A 330 -2.05 -17.92 0.62
N LYS A 331 -1.46 -17.08 1.47
CA LYS A 331 -1.89 -16.93 2.87
C LYS A 331 -3.33 -16.42 2.96
N GLY A 332 -3.74 -15.55 2.04
CA GLY A 332 -5.12 -15.05 1.90
C GLY A 332 -6.10 -16.06 1.28
N GLY A 333 -5.63 -17.22 0.80
CA GLY A 333 -6.47 -18.25 0.19
C GLY A 333 -6.99 -17.89 -1.21
N VAL A 334 -6.39 -16.90 -1.87
CA VAL A 334 -6.78 -16.41 -3.21
C VAL A 334 -6.17 -17.26 -4.31
N ILE A 335 -4.96 -17.74 -4.09
CA ILE A 335 -4.20 -18.64 -4.96
C ILE A 335 -3.58 -19.75 -4.11
N THR A 336 -3.03 -20.77 -4.78
CA THR A 336 -2.38 -21.90 -4.12
C THR A 336 -0.88 -21.95 -4.44
N GLU A 337 -0.11 -22.74 -3.69
CA GLU A 337 1.32 -22.96 -3.99
C GLU A 337 1.53 -23.59 -5.40
N ALA A 338 0.56 -24.36 -5.89
CA ALA A 338 0.63 -24.95 -7.22
C ALA A 338 0.60 -23.88 -8.34
N ASP A 339 0.00 -22.71 -8.09
CA ASP A 339 -0.15 -21.63 -9.07
C ASP A 339 1.10 -20.75 -9.18
N ARG A 340 2.00 -20.80 -8.19
CA ARG A 340 3.21 -19.94 -8.11
C ARG A 340 4.03 -19.94 -9.39
N GLY A 341 4.29 -21.13 -9.95
CA GLY A 341 5.12 -21.28 -11.13
C GLY A 341 4.49 -20.69 -12.38
N SER A 342 3.20 -20.94 -12.60
CA SER A 342 2.45 -20.41 -13.74
C SER A 342 2.26 -18.90 -13.64
N ILE A 343 1.89 -18.38 -12.47
CA ILE A 343 1.77 -16.93 -12.22
C ILE A 343 3.07 -16.21 -12.55
N THR A 344 4.19 -16.74 -12.04
CA THR A 344 5.51 -16.17 -12.27
C THR A 344 5.88 -16.14 -13.76
N ALA A 345 5.67 -17.25 -14.46
CA ALA A 345 5.98 -17.35 -15.90
C ALA A 345 5.06 -16.46 -16.75
N ASN A 346 3.78 -16.38 -16.42
CA ASN A 346 2.81 -15.54 -17.10
C ASN A 346 3.13 -14.04 -16.91
N TRP A 347 3.49 -13.64 -15.69
CA TRP A 347 3.91 -12.27 -15.39
C TRP A 347 5.17 -11.89 -16.16
N ASP A 348 6.20 -12.74 -16.16
CA ASP A 348 7.43 -12.51 -16.91
C ASP A 348 7.14 -12.35 -18.43
N ALA A 349 6.27 -13.22 -18.99
CA ALA A 349 5.88 -13.16 -20.40
C ALA A 349 5.05 -11.91 -20.75
N MET A 350 4.09 -11.54 -19.90
CA MET A 350 3.27 -10.34 -20.07
C MET A 350 4.14 -9.07 -20.10
N ARG A 351 5.04 -8.92 -19.14
CA ARG A 351 5.92 -7.74 -19.06
C ARG A 351 6.96 -7.71 -20.18
N ALA A 352 7.46 -8.85 -20.59
CA ALA A 352 8.39 -8.94 -21.74
C ALA A 352 7.72 -8.57 -23.08
N ALA A 353 6.40 -8.68 -23.18
CA ALA A 353 5.65 -8.27 -24.39
C ALA A 353 5.50 -6.74 -24.52
N VAL A 354 5.70 -5.99 -23.44
CA VAL A 354 5.75 -4.52 -23.47
C VAL A 354 7.18 -4.10 -23.84
N PRO A 355 7.37 -3.20 -24.83
CA PRO A 355 8.70 -2.76 -25.24
C PRO A 355 9.55 -2.25 -24.08
N GLY A 356 10.82 -2.65 -24.01
CA GLY A 356 11.73 -2.31 -22.93
C GLY A 356 11.86 -0.80 -22.70
N TRP A 357 11.85 0.00 -23.78
CA TRP A 357 11.92 1.46 -23.68
C TRP A 357 10.76 2.09 -22.88
N ILE A 358 9.58 1.44 -22.84
CA ILE A 358 8.45 1.92 -22.02
C ILE A 358 8.80 1.78 -20.54
N TRP A 359 9.37 0.66 -20.13
CA TRP A 359 9.84 0.46 -18.76
C TRP A 359 11.00 1.41 -18.41
N ASP A 360 11.91 1.64 -19.34
CA ASP A 360 13.01 2.61 -19.18
C ASP A 360 12.46 4.03 -18.98
N ALA A 361 11.44 4.41 -19.75
CA ALA A 361 10.78 5.71 -19.62
C ALA A 361 10.06 5.87 -18.27
N VAL A 362 9.41 4.83 -17.75
CA VAL A 362 8.83 4.85 -16.40
C VAL A 362 9.94 5.03 -15.36
N GLY A 363 11.08 4.36 -15.52
CA GLY A 363 12.26 4.53 -14.66
C GLY A 363 12.85 5.95 -14.74
N GLU A 364 12.85 6.58 -15.92
CA GLU A 364 13.25 7.98 -16.08
C GLU A 364 12.33 8.91 -15.28
N LEU A 365 11.01 8.73 -15.40
CA LEU A 365 10.05 9.53 -14.65
C LEU A 365 10.22 9.32 -13.13
N GLU A 366 10.41 8.08 -12.67
CA GLU A 366 10.68 7.76 -11.26
C GLU A 366 11.93 8.48 -10.74
N ALA A 367 12.99 8.50 -11.52
CA ALA A 367 14.22 9.23 -11.17
C ALA A 367 14.00 10.74 -11.08
N LYS A 368 13.23 11.33 -12.01
CA LYS A 368 12.87 12.75 -12.00
C LYS A 368 11.99 13.13 -10.81
N ILE A 369 11.05 12.27 -10.44
CA ILE A 369 10.22 12.44 -9.24
C ILE A 369 11.10 12.37 -7.98
N SER A 370 11.99 11.40 -7.91
CA SER A 370 12.84 11.19 -6.74
C SER A 370 13.87 12.32 -6.55
N SER A 371 14.36 12.91 -7.63
CA SER A 371 15.28 14.06 -7.59
C SER A 371 14.57 15.40 -7.37
N GLY A 372 13.24 15.45 -7.49
CA GLY A 372 12.47 16.70 -7.44
C GLY A 372 12.51 17.49 -8.77
N GLU A 373 13.04 16.93 -9.86
CA GLU A 373 12.99 17.54 -11.19
C GLU A 373 11.57 17.56 -11.76
N ALA A 374 10.78 16.52 -11.48
CA ALA A 374 9.37 16.44 -11.82
C ALA A 374 8.50 16.70 -10.57
N GLU A 375 7.81 17.82 -10.56
CA GLU A 375 6.80 18.12 -9.56
C GLU A 375 5.44 17.56 -9.99
N ILE A 376 4.93 16.60 -9.25
CA ILE A 376 3.65 15.97 -9.56
C ILE A 376 2.53 16.69 -8.81
N PRO A 377 1.50 17.20 -9.51
CA PRO A 377 0.41 17.91 -8.86
C PRO A 377 -0.31 17.02 -7.85
N CYS A 378 -0.71 17.61 -6.74
CA CYS A 378 -1.29 16.87 -5.62
C CYS A 378 -2.81 16.63 -5.81
N GLY A 379 -3.54 17.58 -6.42
CA GLY A 379 -5.00 17.51 -6.54
C GLY A 379 -5.76 17.78 -5.24
N TRP A 380 -5.06 18.06 -4.14
CA TRP A 380 -5.66 18.37 -2.85
C TRP A 380 -5.16 19.70 -2.27
N CYS A 381 -3.87 19.89 -2.10
CA CYS A 381 -3.32 21.09 -1.50
C CYS A 381 -1.87 21.29 -2.00
N PRO A 382 -1.53 22.43 -2.59
CA PRO A 382 -2.37 23.63 -2.77
C PRO A 382 -3.37 23.56 -3.94
N ASP A 383 -3.16 22.66 -4.91
CA ASP A 383 -3.99 22.53 -6.11
C ASP A 383 -5.33 21.87 -5.79
N THR A 384 -6.38 22.28 -6.49
CA THR A 384 -7.67 21.56 -6.44
C THR A 384 -7.75 20.54 -7.57
N ILE A 385 -8.55 19.49 -7.39
CA ILE A 385 -8.76 18.50 -8.48
C ILE A 385 -9.39 19.16 -9.71
N GLY A 386 -10.20 20.21 -9.53
CA GLY A 386 -10.76 20.98 -10.64
C GLY A 386 -9.69 21.69 -11.48
N ASP A 387 -8.68 22.30 -10.82
CA ASP A 387 -7.55 22.92 -11.51
C ASP A 387 -6.74 21.88 -12.28
N ILE A 388 -6.52 20.71 -11.67
CA ILE A 388 -5.79 19.61 -12.30
C ILE A 388 -6.52 19.06 -13.53
N ARG A 389 -7.85 18.89 -13.46
CA ARG A 389 -8.66 18.47 -14.62
C ARG A 389 -8.60 19.47 -15.76
N ASN A 390 -8.48 20.77 -15.46
CA ASN A 390 -8.29 21.82 -16.49
C ASN A 390 -6.87 21.79 -17.07
N GLN A 391 -5.85 21.54 -16.26
CA GLN A 391 -4.44 21.52 -16.69
C GLN A 391 -4.09 20.23 -17.45
N TYR A 392 -4.66 19.11 -17.03
CA TYR A 392 -4.45 17.79 -17.60
C TYR A 392 -5.82 17.17 -17.99
N PRO A 393 -6.43 17.64 -19.10
CA PRO A 393 -7.75 17.19 -19.54
C PRO A 393 -7.78 15.71 -19.95
N ASP A 394 -9.00 15.21 -20.18
CA ASP A 394 -9.29 13.83 -20.59
C ASP A 394 -8.75 13.48 -21.97
#